data_22c0a7ef6d9e54b7055d620fd26c796c
#
_entry.id   22c0a7ef6d9e54b7055d620fd26c796c
#
_cell.length_a   1.000
_cell.length_b   1.000
_cell.length_c   1.000
_cell.angle_alpha   90.00
_cell.angle_beta   90.00
_cell.angle_gamma   90.00
#
_symmetry.space_group_name_H-M   'P 1'
#
loop_
_entity.id
_entity.type
_entity.pdbx_description
1 polymer ?
#
loop_
_entity_poly.entity_id
_entity_poly.type
_entity_poly.pdbx_seq_one_letter_code
_entity_poly.pdbx_strand_id
1 'polypeptide(L)'
;MEKLMEIGALFSCSLDGLLRSDMASRADCFSDVSVVTVPAMTLARYVVISPQPERDVQLVLERWAQESGLTQLQAPLRQIGWDFPFVSKEQQSRFGLRGYAAGWILPEGAEPECPGLELYRQDAACYARITVRDPFVSAFDRIPKGYQLVLEYLGANGFKESHDTGFLPCFEEVYEREGVTHMDIYVHADCVGRVNLFTDFSREG
;
A
#
# COMPACT_ATOMS: atom_id res chain seq x y z
N MET A 1 33.28 -5.57 8.11
CA MET A 1 33.64 -4.75 6.92
C MET A 1 33.67 -5.55 5.63
N GLU A 2 34.22 -6.76 5.60
CA GLU A 2 34.24 -7.62 4.39
C GLU A 2 32.87 -7.87 3.76
N LYS A 3 31.84 -8.22 4.54
CA LYS A 3 30.49 -8.47 4.01
C LYS A 3 29.84 -7.25 3.33
N LEU A 4 30.16 -6.04 3.77
CA LEU A 4 29.64 -4.81 3.14
C LEU A 4 30.37 -4.51 1.81
N MET A 5 31.63 -4.90 1.70
CA MET A 5 32.39 -4.79 0.44
C MET A 5 31.93 -5.82 -0.59
N GLU A 6 31.58 -7.03 -0.15
CA GLU A 6 30.99 -8.07 -1.00
C GLU A 6 29.60 -7.64 -1.55
N ILE A 7 28.77 -7.01 -0.71
CA ILE A 7 27.47 -6.47 -1.11
C ILE A 7 27.66 -5.33 -2.13
N GLY A 8 28.59 -4.39 -1.89
CA GLY A 8 28.90 -3.33 -2.84
C GLY A 8 29.40 -3.86 -4.20
N ALA A 9 30.20 -4.92 -4.20
CA ALA A 9 30.67 -5.58 -5.42
C ALA A 9 29.54 -6.31 -6.17
N LEU A 10 28.62 -6.95 -5.44
CA LEU A 10 27.47 -7.67 -6.00
C LEU A 10 26.50 -6.74 -6.73
N PHE A 11 26.33 -5.51 -6.23
CA PHE A 11 25.43 -4.51 -6.79
C PHE A 11 26.15 -3.43 -7.64
N SER A 12 27.44 -3.60 -7.92
CA SER A 12 28.26 -2.67 -8.70
C SER A 12 28.21 -1.22 -8.21
N CYS A 13 28.08 -1.02 -6.89
CA CYS A 13 27.99 0.30 -6.27
C CYS A 13 29.09 0.48 -5.21
N SER A 14 29.57 1.73 -5.06
CA SER A 14 30.54 2.04 -4.01
C SER A 14 29.87 2.07 -2.64
N LEU A 15 30.60 1.66 -1.59
CA LEU A 15 30.15 1.78 -0.19
C LEU A 15 29.75 3.22 0.18
N ASP A 16 30.43 4.22 -0.35
CA ASP A 16 30.15 5.64 -0.17
C ASP A 16 28.85 6.04 -0.89
N GLY A 17 28.58 5.47 -2.06
CA GLY A 17 27.32 5.60 -2.79
C GLY A 17 26.14 4.99 -2.03
N LEU A 18 26.36 3.78 -1.45
CA LEU A 18 25.35 3.09 -0.66
C LEU A 18 25.02 3.83 0.64
N LEU A 19 26.02 4.44 1.29
CA LEU A 19 25.85 5.09 2.60
C LEU A 19 25.48 6.57 2.48
N ARG A 20 25.99 7.32 1.49
CA ARG A 20 25.77 8.77 1.38
C ARG A 20 24.65 9.16 0.45
N SER A 21 24.53 8.55 -0.72
CA SER A 21 23.42 8.83 -1.65
C SER A 21 22.09 8.33 -1.09
N ASP A 22 22.13 7.22 -0.34
CA ASP A 22 20.94 6.61 0.25
C ASP A 22 20.42 7.42 1.46
N MET A 23 21.30 8.05 2.26
CA MET A 23 20.88 8.88 3.39
C MET A 23 20.32 10.25 2.98
N ALA A 24 20.85 10.88 1.94
CA ALA A 24 20.37 12.19 1.47
C ALA A 24 19.07 12.04 0.65
N SER A 25 18.91 10.96 -0.14
CA SER A 25 17.68 10.70 -0.89
C SER A 25 16.55 10.13 -0.03
N ARG A 26 16.88 9.52 1.13
CA ARG A 26 15.89 8.97 2.07
C ARG A 26 15.09 10.04 2.80
N ALA A 27 15.73 11.17 3.16
CA ALA A 27 15.08 12.23 3.94
C ALA A 27 13.96 12.94 3.15
N ASP A 28 14.04 12.88 1.79
CA ASP A 28 13.13 13.70 0.96
C ASP A 28 11.95 12.95 0.38
N CYS A 29 11.96 11.60 0.38
CA CYS A 29 10.90 10.82 -0.28
C CYS A 29 10.00 10.00 0.66
N PHE A 30 10.33 9.90 1.95
CA PHE A 30 9.52 9.19 2.94
C PHE A 30 9.05 10.13 4.05
N SER A 31 7.77 10.01 4.42
CA SER A 31 7.28 10.64 5.66
C SER A 31 7.73 9.84 6.89
N ASP A 32 7.49 10.38 8.08
CA ASP A 32 7.51 9.58 9.30
C ASP A 32 6.41 8.51 9.26
N VAL A 33 6.68 7.36 9.88
CA VAL A 33 5.67 6.31 10.07
C VAL A 33 4.72 6.74 11.17
N SER A 34 3.44 6.59 10.94
CA SER A 34 2.39 6.89 11.91
C SER A 34 1.41 5.72 12.03
N VAL A 35 0.84 5.54 13.22
CA VAL A 35 -0.26 4.59 13.43
C VAL A 35 -1.57 5.35 13.28
N VAL A 36 -2.45 4.84 12.41
CA VAL A 36 -3.72 5.49 12.06
C VAL A 36 -4.87 4.50 12.14
N THR A 37 -6.06 4.99 12.43
CA THR A 37 -7.28 4.20 12.25
C THR A 37 -7.81 4.41 10.84
N VAL A 38 -7.83 3.34 10.05
CA VAL A 38 -8.52 3.32 8.75
C VAL A 38 -10.01 3.05 9.06
N PRO A 39 -10.93 3.92 8.64
CA PRO A 39 -12.35 3.74 8.88
C PRO A 39 -12.89 2.48 8.19
N ALA A 40 -14.06 2.02 8.61
CA ALA A 40 -14.78 0.97 7.92
C ALA A 40 -14.98 1.35 6.45
N MET A 41 -14.78 0.38 5.56
CA MET A 41 -14.88 0.62 4.12
C MET A 41 -15.53 -0.54 3.39
N THR A 42 -16.18 -0.24 2.29
CA THR A 42 -16.63 -1.21 1.29
C THR A 42 -15.82 -1.03 0.03
N LEU A 43 -15.26 -2.12 -0.48
CA LEU A 43 -14.46 -2.14 -1.71
C LEU A 43 -15.22 -2.89 -2.80
N ALA A 44 -15.26 -2.31 -4.00
CA ALA A 44 -15.51 -3.06 -5.23
C ALA A 44 -14.14 -3.50 -5.77
N ARG A 45 -13.75 -4.76 -5.52
CA ARG A 45 -12.40 -5.26 -5.81
C ARG A 45 -12.36 -6.29 -6.92
N TYR A 46 -11.20 -6.38 -7.55
CA TYR A 46 -10.87 -7.40 -8.54
C TYR A 46 -9.46 -7.93 -8.33
N VAL A 47 -9.26 -9.22 -8.64
CA VAL A 47 -7.95 -9.87 -8.57
C VAL A 47 -7.55 -10.31 -9.97
N VAL A 48 -6.33 -9.98 -10.38
CA VAL A 48 -5.76 -10.40 -11.66
C VAL A 48 -4.50 -11.23 -11.41
N ILE A 49 -4.36 -12.31 -12.16
CA ILE A 49 -3.11 -13.08 -12.26
C ILE A 49 -2.67 -13.02 -13.71
N SER A 50 -1.61 -12.26 -13.99
CA SER A 50 -1.08 -12.05 -15.33
C SER A 50 0.41 -11.66 -15.30
N PRO A 51 1.08 -11.53 -16.44
CA PRO A 51 2.44 -10.99 -16.48
C PRO A 51 2.53 -9.49 -16.09
N GLN A 52 1.44 -8.73 -16.20
CA GLN A 52 1.35 -7.30 -15.89
C GLN A 52 0.09 -6.99 -15.07
N PRO A 53 -0.07 -7.60 -13.88
CA PRO A 53 -1.35 -7.62 -13.18
C PRO A 53 -1.77 -6.23 -12.70
N GLU A 54 -0.85 -5.35 -12.36
CA GLU A 54 -1.13 -3.97 -11.93
C GLU A 54 -1.80 -3.17 -13.04
N ARG A 55 -1.33 -3.34 -14.30
CA ARG A 55 -1.93 -2.70 -15.48
C ARG A 55 -3.28 -3.32 -15.82
N ASP A 56 -3.34 -4.63 -15.81
CA ASP A 56 -4.52 -5.36 -16.26
C ASP A 56 -5.70 -5.12 -15.30
N VAL A 57 -5.46 -5.03 -13.99
CA VAL A 57 -6.51 -4.71 -13.02
C VAL A 57 -7.04 -3.30 -13.21
N GLN A 58 -6.20 -2.33 -13.56
CA GLN A 58 -6.64 -0.95 -13.81
C GLN A 58 -7.65 -0.90 -14.95
N LEU A 59 -7.39 -1.59 -16.05
CA LEU A 59 -8.30 -1.64 -17.20
C LEU A 59 -9.69 -2.20 -16.81
N VAL A 60 -9.73 -3.20 -15.93
CA VAL A 60 -10.99 -3.75 -15.41
C VAL A 60 -11.71 -2.74 -14.53
N LEU A 61 -10.99 -2.14 -13.58
CA LEU A 61 -11.56 -1.19 -12.62
C LEU A 61 -12.08 0.09 -13.29
N GLU A 62 -11.34 0.63 -14.26
CA GLU A 62 -11.75 1.82 -15.02
C GLU A 62 -13.03 1.56 -15.81
N ARG A 63 -13.10 0.42 -16.53
CA ARG A 63 -14.30 0.02 -17.27
C ARG A 63 -15.50 -0.12 -16.33
N TRP A 64 -15.30 -0.85 -15.24
CA TRP A 64 -16.36 -1.08 -14.27
C TRP A 64 -16.87 0.24 -13.64
N ALA A 65 -15.95 1.16 -13.30
CA ALA A 65 -16.34 2.46 -12.75
C ALA A 65 -17.19 3.28 -13.72
N GLN A 66 -16.95 3.16 -15.02
CA GLN A 66 -17.77 3.81 -16.06
C GLN A 66 -19.15 3.13 -16.19
N GLU A 67 -19.16 1.80 -16.30
CA GLU A 67 -20.39 1.00 -16.48
C GLU A 67 -21.32 1.06 -15.25
N SER A 68 -20.75 1.10 -14.04
CA SER A 68 -21.50 1.22 -12.79
C SER A 68 -22.00 2.63 -12.47
N GLY A 69 -21.57 3.63 -13.22
CA GLY A 69 -21.87 5.03 -12.94
C GLY A 69 -21.07 5.63 -11.77
N LEU A 70 -20.09 4.90 -11.23
CA LEU A 70 -19.26 5.37 -10.10
C LEU A 70 -18.55 6.69 -10.42
N THR A 71 -18.08 6.86 -11.66
CA THR A 71 -17.44 8.09 -12.14
C THR A 71 -18.37 9.31 -12.19
N GLN A 72 -19.68 9.11 -12.09
CA GLN A 72 -20.68 10.20 -12.10
C GLN A 72 -20.99 10.72 -10.69
N LEU A 73 -20.51 10.04 -9.66
CA LEU A 73 -20.67 10.49 -8.28
C LEU A 73 -19.81 11.72 -8.02
N GLN A 74 -20.35 12.69 -7.29
CA GLN A 74 -19.62 13.92 -6.93
C GLN A 74 -18.61 13.75 -5.80
N ALA A 75 -18.30 12.52 -5.42
CA ALA A 75 -17.32 12.20 -4.38
C ALA A 75 -15.95 11.89 -5.00
N PRO A 76 -14.85 12.25 -4.34
CA PRO A 76 -13.52 11.85 -4.80
C PRO A 76 -13.41 10.32 -4.75
N LEU A 77 -13.14 9.73 -5.90
CA LEU A 77 -12.93 8.29 -6.00
C LEU A 77 -11.54 7.95 -5.44
N ARG A 78 -11.51 6.96 -4.56
CA ARG A 78 -10.27 6.44 -3.97
C ARG A 78 -10.09 4.98 -4.37
N GLN A 79 -8.87 4.66 -4.79
CA GLN A 79 -8.50 3.31 -5.20
C GLN A 79 -7.35 2.83 -4.35
N ILE A 80 -7.42 1.58 -3.92
CA ILE A 80 -6.33 0.90 -3.23
C ILE A 80 -5.94 -0.36 -3.98
N GLY A 81 -4.70 -0.81 -3.78
CA GLY A 81 -4.18 -2.04 -4.37
C GLY A 81 -3.21 -2.76 -3.44
N TRP A 82 -2.99 -4.05 -3.69
CA TRP A 82 -2.04 -4.86 -2.95
C TRP A 82 -1.62 -6.10 -3.74
N ASP A 83 -0.44 -6.62 -3.42
CA ASP A 83 0.03 -7.87 -4.00
C ASP A 83 -0.86 -9.05 -3.61
N PHE A 84 -1.23 -9.87 -4.58
CA PHE A 84 -1.97 -11.11 -4.36
C PHE A 84 -0.99 -12.31 -4.39
N PRO A 85 -0.68 -12.90 -3.21
CA PRO A 85 0.42 -13.85 -3.09
C PRO A 85 0.11 -15.26 -3.57
N PHE A 86 -1.16 -15.58 -3.91
CA PHE A 86 -1.59 -16.94 -4.22
C PHE A 86 -1.33 -17.32 -5.68
N VAL A 87 -0.07 -17.15 -6.11
CA VAL A 87 0.44 -17.60 -7.42
C VAL A 87 1.56 -18.61 -7.17
N SER A 88 1.48 -19.79 -7.76
CA SER A 88 2.46 -20.84 -7.52
C SER A 88 3.84 -20.46 -8.07
N LYS A 89 4.91 -21.01 -7.46
CA LYS A 89 6.28 -20.81 -7.94
C LYS A 89 6.46 -21.23 -9.40
N GLU A 90 5.76 -22.29 -9.84
CA GLU A 90 5.79 -22.73 -11.22
C GLU A 90 5.15 -21.71 -12.17
N GLN A 91 4.01 -21.14 -11.81
CA GLN A 91 3.35 -20.09 -12.58
C GLN A 91 4.23 -18.83 -12.68
N GLN A 92 4.88 -18.45 -11.58
CA GLN A 92 5.82 -17.31 -11.57
C GLN A 92 7.04 -17.56 -12.46
N SER A 93 7.71 -18.73 -12.28
CA SER A 93 8.98 -18.99 -12.95
C SER A 93 8.85 -19.37 -14.43
N ARG A 94 7.79 -20.11 -14.80
CA ARG A 94 7.58 -20.58 -16.20
C ARG A 94 6.82 -19.59 -17.06
N PHE A 95 5.86 -18.85 -16.48
CA PHE A 95 4.95 -18.00 -17.24
C PHE A 95 5.06 -16.53 -16.86
N GLY A 96 5.91 -16.18 -15.89
CA GLY A 96 6.08 -14.80 -15.43
C GLY A 96 4.81 -14.23 -14.78
N LEU A 97 3.90 -15.10 -14.30
CA LEU A 97 2.65 -14.65 -13.73
C LEU A 97 2.88 -14.07 -12.33
N ARG A 98 2.23 -12.96 -12.06
CA ARG A 98 2.13 -12.31 -10.75
C ARG A 98 0.67 -12.06 -10.44
N GLY A 99 0.33 -11.93 -9.17
CA GLY A 99 -1.01 -11.60 -8.74
C GLY A 99 -1.06 -10.20 -8.17
N TYR A 100 -2.11 -9.47 -8.50
CA TYR A 100 -2.39 -8.17 -7.91
C TYR A 100 -3.89 -7.99 -7.70
N ALA A 101 -4.27 -7.40 -6.60
CA ALA A 101 -5.64 -7.06 -6.29
C ALA A 101 -5.75 -5.54 -6.20
N ALA A 102 -6.82 -4.98 -6.71
CA ALA A 102 -7.13 -3.57 -6.51
C ALA A 102 -8.65 -3.37 -6.41
N GLY A 103 -9.08 -2.25 -5.86
CA GLY A 103 -10.49 -1.95 -5.71
C GLY A 103 -10.77 -0.47 -5.48
N TRP A 104 -11.97 -0.07 -5.85
CA TRP A 104 -12.52 1.23 -5.51
C TRP A 104 -13.09 1.22 -4.10
N ILE A 105 -12.73 2.18 -3.26
CA ILE A 105 -13.42 2.44 -2.00
C ILE A 105 -14.75 3.11 -2.38
N LEU A 106 -15.84 2.42 -2.11
CA LEU A 106 -17.18 2.93 -2.43
C LEU A 106 -17.58 4.03 -1.44
N PRO A 107 -18.18 5.12 -1.92
CA PRO A 107 -18.81 6.10 -1.03
C PRO A 107 -19.87 5.45 -0.14
N GLU A 108 -20.10 6.03 1.03
CA GLU A 108 -21.10 5.53 1.98
C GLU A 108 -22.50 5.48 1.32
N GLY A 109 -23.15 4.33 1.45
CA GLY A 109 -24.46 4.09 0.85
C GLY A 109 -24.46 3.80 -0.65
N ALA A 110 -23.31 3.78 -1.31
CA ALA A 110 -23.22 3.37 -2.70
C ALA A 110 -23.27 1.84 -2.80
N GLU A 111 -24.31 1.33 -3.46
CA GLU A 111 -24.50 -0.09 -3.79
C GLU A 111 -24.66 -0.25 -5.30
N PRO A 112 -23.53 -0.23 -6.05
CA PRO A 112 -23.61 -0.34 -7.50
C PRO A 112 -24.10 -1.74 -7.90
N GLU A 113 -25.13 -1.80 -8.74
CA GLU A 113 -25.70 -3.06 -9.26
C GLU A 113 -24.90 -3.65 -10.44
N CYS A 114 -23.75 -3.08 -10.75
CA CYS A 114 -22.92 -3.53 -11.87
C CYS A 114 -22.15 -4.82 -11.49
N PRO A 115 -22.34 -5.94 -12.22
CA PRO A 115 -21.61 -7.17 -11.95
C PRO A 115 -20.13 -7.06 -12.35
N GLY A 116 -19.33 -8.04 -11.95
CA GLY A 116 -17.94 -8.20 -12.39
C GLY A 116 -16.88 -7.89 -11.34
N LEU A 117 -17.22 -7.16 -10.28
CA LEU A 117 -16.35 -6.97 -9.13
C LEU A 117 -16.94 -7.62 -7.87
N GLU A 118 -16.05 -8.04 -6.98
CA GLU A 118 -16.43 -8.55 -5.67
C GLU A 118 -16.59 -7.40 -4.68
N LEU A 119 -17.71 -7.37 -3.94
CA LEU A 119 -17.88 -6.45 -2.83
C LEU A 119 -17.25 -7.04 -1.57
N TYR A 120 -16.21 -6.37 -1.07
CA TYR A 120 -15.53 -6.72 0.17
C TYR A 120 -15.78 -5.62 1.21
N ARG A 121 -16.17 -6.02 2.41
CA ARG A 121 -16.41 -5.09 3.53
C ARG A 121 -15.40 -5.35 4.63
N GLN A 122 -14.87 -4.27 5.17
CA GLN A 122 -13.92 -4.28 6.27
C GLN A 122 -14.37 -3.26 7.32
N ASP A 123 -14.33 -3.68 8.58
CA ASP A 123 -14.56 -2.77 9.72
C ASP A 123 -13.37 -1.82 9.90
N ALA A 124 -13.56 -0.80 10.76
CA ALA A 124 -12.46 0.10 11.11
C ALA A 124 -11.32 -0.67 11.78
N ALA A 125 -10.10 -0.42 11.34
CA ALA A 125 -8.93 -1.12 11.84
C ALA A 125 -7.69 -0.21 11.96
N CYS A 126 -6.74 -0.67 12.74
CA CYS A 126 -5.50 0.04 13.02
C CYS A 126 -4.42 -0.35 11.99
N TYR A 127 -3.79 0.66 11.38
CA TYR A 127 -2.71 0.47 10.41
C TYR A 127 -1.51 1.35 10.74
N ALA A 128 -0.32 0.82 10.53
CA ALA A 128 0.86 1.67 10.42
C ALA A 128 0.97 2.16 8.98
N ARG A 129 1.22 3.47 8.80
CA ARG A 129 1.24 4.14 7.51
C ARG A 129 2.52 4.93 7.31
N ILE A 130 3.04 4.89 6.09
CA ILE A 130 4.09 5.76 5.58
C ILE A 130 3.67 6.33 4.23
N THR A 131 4.03 7.58 3.95
CA THR A 131 3.85 8.19 2.63
C THR A 131 5.17 8.17 1.87
N VAL A 132 5.14 7.69 0.63
CA VAL A 132 6.25 7.69 -0.31
C VAL A 132 5.99 8.73 -1.38
N ARG A 133 6.89 9.72 -1.52
CA ARG A 133 6.85 10.72 -2.57
C ARG A 133 7.51 10.18 -3.84
N ASP A 134 6.89 10.41 -5.00
CA ASP A 134 7.36 9.96 -6.32
C ASP A 134 7.74 8.46 -6.33
N PRO A 135 6.84 7.54 -5.89
CA PRO A 135 7.18 6.13 -5.69
C PRO A 135 7.71 5.47 -6.97
N PHE A 136 7.22 5.88 -8.13
CA PHE A 136 7.51 5.24 -9.42
C PHE A 136 8.82 5.70 -10.07
N VAL A 137 9.50 6.72 -9.55
CA VAL A 137 10.85 7.12 -10.02
C VAL A 137 11.86 5.97 -9.83
N SER A 138 11.71 5.19 -8.75
CA SER A 138 12.48 3.97 -8.48
C SER A 138 11.60 2.99 -7.71
N ALA A 139 10.56 2.45 -8.37
CA ALA A 139 9.51 1.67 -7.72
C ALA A 139 10.06 0.44 -6.97
N PHE A 140 11.02 -0.27 -7.58
CA PHE A 140 11.63 -1.48 -7.00
C PHE A 140 12.54 -1.21 -5.79
N ASP A 141 12.91 0.05 -5.56
CA ASP A 141 13.69 0.45 -4.37
C ASP A 141 12.79 1.13 -3.34
N ARG A 142 11.98 2.13 -3.77
CA ARG A 142 11.19 2.97 -2.88
C ARG A 142 10.05 2.22 -2.22
N ILE A 143 9.29 1.44 -2.96
CA ILE A 143 8.11 0.75 -2.42
C ILE A 143 8.54 -0.32 -1.40
N PRO A 144 9.48 -1.26 -1.70
CA PRO A 144 9.94 -2.22 -0.71
C PRO A 144 10.58 -1.55 0.51
N LYS A 145 11.28 -0.40 0.31
CA LYS A 145 11.86 0.35 1.42
C LYS A 145 10.79 0.97 2.31
N GLY A 146 9.70 1.48 1.74
CA GLY A 146 8.55 1.96 2.49
C GLY A 146 7.96 0.88 3.41
N TYR A 147 7.72 -0.32 2.89
CA TYR A 147 7.30 -1.47 3.69
C TYR A 147 8.29 -1.81 4.79
N GLN A 148 9.59 -1.86 4.47
CA GLN A 148 10.64 -2.14 5.46
C GLN A 148 10.61 -1.13 6.61
N LEU A 149 10.48 0.18 6.33
CA LEU A 149 10.43 1.22 7.36
C LEU A 149 9.20 1.07 8.27
N VAL A 150 8.04 0.71 7.69
CA VAL A 150 6.83 0.43 8.48
C VAL A 150 7.06 -0.76 9.42
N LEU A 151 7.61 -1.86 8.93
CA LEU A 151 7.88 -3.06 9.73
C LEU A 151 8.92 -2.80 10.83
N GLU A 152 9.99 -2.06 10.52
CA GLU A 152 11.00 -1.62 11.50
C GLU A 152 10.36 -0.77 12.60
N TYR A 153 9.48 0.17 12.23
CA TYR A 153 8.74 0.99 13.19
C TYR A 153 7.84 0.17 14.09
N LEU A 154 7.05 -0.76 13.53
CA LEU A 154 6.18 -1.64 14.30
C LEU A 154 7.00 -2.43 15.32
N GLY A 155 8.10 -3.05 14.89
CA GLY A 155 9.00 -3.82 15.76
C GLY A 155 9.62 -2.97 16.86
N ALA A 156 10.14 -1.78 16.53
CA ALA A 156 10.76 -0.87 17.48
C ALA A 156 9.79 -0.32 18.55
N ASN A 157 8.52 -0.15 18.19
CA ASN A 157 7.49 0.38 19.08
C ASN A 157 6.65 -0.71 19.77
N GLY A 158 7.02 -1.99 19.60
CA GLY A 158 6.36 -3.13 20.24
C GLY A 158 4.94 -3.40 19.72
N PHE A 159 4.63 -2.94 18.50
CA PHE A 159 3.46 -3.38 17.74
C PHE A 159 3.77 -4.71 17.05
N LYS A 160 2.72 -5.45 16.73
CA LYS A 160 2.81 -6.64 15.89
C LYS A 160 2.03 -6.44 14.60
N GLU A 161 2.50 -7.04 13.52
CA GLU A 161 1.63 -7.23 12.37
C GLU A 161 0.41 -8.04 12.79
N SER A 162 -0.75 -7.60 12.36
CA SER A 162 -1.96 -8.37 12.57
C SER A 162 -2.15 -9.35 11.41
N HIS A 163 -2.43 -10.59 11.73
CA HIS A 163 -2.75 -11.64 10.76
C HIS A 163 -4.24 -12.00 10.78
N ASP A 164 -5.08 -11.09 11.25
CA ASP A 164 -6.53 -11.27 11.23
C ASP A 164 -7.02 -11.29 9.78
N THR A 165 -7.62 -12.39 9.37
CA THR A 165 -8.10 -12.62 8.00
C THR A 165 -9.35 -11.81 7.64
N GLY A 166 -9.98 -11.15 8.61
CA GLY A 166 -11.09 -10.22 8.38
C GLY A 166 -10.66 -8.87 7.81
N PHE A 167 -9.35 -8.60 7.77
CA PHE A 167 -8.79 -7.33 7.32
C PHE A 167 -7.75 -7.53 6.23
N LEU A 168 -7.57 -6.49 5.39
CA LEU A 168 -6.45 -6.48 4.44
C LEU A 168 -5.13 -6.41 5.24
N PRO A 169 -4.18 -7.34 5.00
CA PRO A 169 -2.92 -7.34 5.74
C PRO A 169 -2.06 -6.11 5.41
N CYS A 170 -2.11 -5.65 4.18
CA CYS A 170 -1.50 -4.41 3.72
C CYS A 170 -2.24 -3.91 2.46
N PHE A 171 -2.09 -2.64 2.15
CA PHE A 171 -2.52 -2.05 0.88
C PHE A 171 -1.80 -0.73 0.63
N GLU A 172 -1.88 -0.29 -0.62
CA GLU A 172 -1.31 0.93 -1.13
C GLU A 172 -2.42 1.84 -1.66
N GLU A 173 -2.31 3.14 -1.45
CA GLU A 173 -3.16 4.15 -2.04
C GLU A 173 -2.29 5.16 -2.78
N VAL A 174 -2.49 5.29 -4.10
CA VAL A 174 -1.77 6.26 -4.93
C VAL A 174 -2.65 7.46 -5.20
N TYR A 175 -2.10 8.65 -5.01
CA TYR A 175 -2.79 9.91 -5.27
C TYR A 175 -1.83 11.02 -5.69
N GLU A 176 -2.36 12.06 -6.30
CA GLU A 176 -1.62 13.27 -6.61
C GLU A 176 -1.91 14.38 -5.62
N ARG A 177 -0.87 15.07 -5.19
CA ARG A 177 -0.95 16.25 -4.35
C ARG A 177 0.04 17.29 -4.85
N GLU A 178 -0.47 18.48 -5.21
CA GLU A 178 0.34 19.60 -5.70
C GLU A 178 1.20 19.23 -6.93
N GLY A 179 0.67 18.37 -7.80
CA GLY A 179 1.37 17.90 -9.03
C GLY A 179 2.47 16.86 -8.76
N VAL A 180 2.53 16.30 -7.55
CA VAL A 180 3.48 15.26 -7.17
C VAL A 180 2.71 13.98 -6.84
N THR A 181 3.18 12.86 -7.37
CA THR A 181 2.60 11.56 -7.04
C THR A 181 3.05 11.10 -5.66
N HIS A 182 2.09 10.67 -4.86
CA HIS A 182 2.32 10.09 -3.53
C HIS A 182 1.71 8.70 -3.47
N MET A 183 2.30 7.86 -2.64
CA MET A 183 1.77 6.54 -2.29
C MET A 183 1.78 6.39 -0.78
N ASP A 184 0.61 6.18 -0.20
CA ASP A 184 0.51 5.74 1.18
C ASP A 184 0.55 4.21 1.23
N ILE A 185 1.47 3.68 2.01
CA ILE A 185 1.61 2.24 2.29
C ILE A 185 1.05 1.99 3.68
N TYR A 186 0.10 1.07 3.77
CA TYR A 186 -0.56 0.66 5.00
C TYR A 186 -0.23 -0.78 5.34
N VAL A 187 0.13 -1.05 6.59
CA VAL A 187 0.32 -2.42 7.13
C VAL A 187 -0.56 -2.58 8.35
N HIS A 188 -1.40 -3.61 8.35
CA HIS A 188 -2.33 -3.89 9.45
C HIS A 188 -1.58 -4.18 10.74
N ALA A 189 -1.90 -3.45 11.80
CA ALA A 189 -1.21 -3.51 13.07
C ALA A 189 -2.14 -3.91 14.21
N ASP A 190 -1.67 -4.77 15.10
CA ASP A 190 -2.37 -5.08 16.34
C ASP A 190 -2.17 -3.92 17.33
N CYS A 191 -3.21 -3.10 17.46
CA CYS A 191 -3.24 -1.95 18.37
C CYS A 191 -4.03 -2.22 19.66
N VAL A 192 -4.39 -3.47 19.94
CA VAL A 192 -5.19 -3.84 21.12
C VAL A 192 -4.45 -3.42 22.39
N GLY A 193 -5.07 -2.53 23.14
CA GLY A 193 -4.57 -2.02 24.43
C GLY A 193 -3.78 -0.69 24.36
N ARG A 194 -3.57 -0.08 23.19
CA ARG A 194 -2.83 1.19 23.03
C ARG A 194 -3.63 2.35 22.44
N VAL A 195 -4.89 2.15 22.08
CA VAL A 195 -5.75 3.18 21.46
C VAL A 195 -6.03 4.38 22.38
N ASN A 196 -5.78 4.28 23.69
CA ASN A 196 -6.02 5.38 24.63
C ASN A 196 -4.93 6.45 24.67
N LEU A 197 -3.83 6.34 23.88
CA LEU A 197 -2.73 7.30 23.92
C LEU A 197 -2.83 8.40 22.83
N PHE A 198 -3.75 8.30 21.88
CA PHE A 198 -3.80 9.20 20.73
C PHE A 198 -5.10 10.01 20.59
N THR A 199 -6.05 9.89 21.50
CA THR A 199 -7.34 10.61 21.42
C THR A 199 -7.37 11.97 22.13
N ASP A 200 -6.27 12.51 22.66
CA ASP A 200 -6.28 13.69 23.52
C ASP A 200 -5.66 14.96 22.94
N PHE A 201 -5.56 15.08 21.60
CA PHE A 201 -5.08 16.34 20.98
C PHE A 201 -6.12 17.10 20.14
N SER A 202 -7.42 16.87 20.37
CA SER A 202 -8.48 17.61 19.66
C SER A 202 -9.47 18.30 20.63
N ARG A 203 -8.97 18.90 21.72
CA ARG A 203 -9.75 19.87 22.51
C ARG A 203 -8.78 20.86 23.13
N GLU A 204 -8.54 21.94 22.41
CA GLU A 204 -8.33 23.30 22.94
C GLU A 204 -7.93 24.23 21.80
N GLY A 205 -8.77 25.27 21.54
CA GLY A 205 -8.48 26.39 20.67
C GLY A 205 -9.56 26.71 19.66
#